data_208197474fa792c4ab60820b58944eea
#
_entry.id   208197474fa792c4ab60820b58944eea
#
_cell.length_a   1.000
_cell.length_b   1.000
_cell.length_c   1.000
_cell.angle_alpha   90.00
_cell.angle_beta   90.00
_cell.angle_gamma   90.00
#
_symmetry.space_group_name_H-M   'P 1'
#
loop_
_entity.id
_entity.type
_entity.pdbx_description
1 polymer ?
#
loop_
_entity_poly.entity_id
_entity_poly.type
_entity_poly.pdbx_seq_one_letter_code
_entity_poly.pdbx_strand_id
1 'polypeptide(L)'
;MRKNKAKEIIKAGKAVINGWLQIPSTVSAETMAQQGWDTLTIDMQHGLVDYTNAMPMMQVISATEIVPMARVNWNEPGQIMKILDA
;
A
#
# COMPACT_ATOMS: atom_id res chain seq x y z
N MET A 1 -8.61 5.69 -14.68
CA MET A 1 -7.61 5.58 -13.59
C MET A 1 -8.24 6.03 -12.27
N ARG A 2 -7.99 5.30 -11.21
CA ARG A 2 -8.51 5.61 -9.87
C ARG A 2 -7.86 6.90 -9.32
N LYS A 3 -8.66 7.78 -8.74
CA LYS A 3 -8.14 9.00 -8.10
C LYS A 3 -7.34 8.63 -6.84
N ASN A 4 -6.23 9.33 -6.62
CA ASN A 4 -5.45 9.17 -5.41
C ASN A 4 -6.02 10.05 -4.29
N LYS A 5 -6.85 9.46 -3.43
CA LYS A 5 -7.51 10.18 -2.32
C LYS A 5 -6.51 10.75 -1.32
N ALA A 6 -5.38 10.12 -1.10
CA ALA A 6 -4.35 10.63 -0.19
C ALA A 6 -3.79 11.98 -0.70
N LYS A 7 -3.55 12.09 -2.00
CA LYS A 7 -3.13 13.37 -2.61
C LYS A 7 -4.20 14.46 -2.44
N GLU A 8 -5.47 14.10 -2.58
CA GLU A 8 -6.59 15.06 -2.40
C GLU A 8 -6.64 15.58 -0.96
N ILE A 9 -6.49 14.69 0.04
CA ILE A 9 -6.47 15.05 1.46
C ILE A 9 -5.31 16.01 1.76
N ILE A 10 -4.11 15.69 1.28
CA ILE A 10 -2.91 16.51 1.47
C ILE A 10 -3.07 17.88 0.82
N LYS A 11 -3.59 17.94 -0.42
CA LYS A 11 -3.85 19.20 -1.12
C LYS A 11 -4.87 20.07 -0.41
N ALA A 12 -5.81 19.48 0.31
CA ALA A 12 -6.79 20.19 1.13
C ALA A 12 -6.21 20.69 2.48
N GLY A 13 -4.92 20.47 2.74
CA GLY A 13 -4.25 20.86 3.98
C GLY A 13 -4.55 19.97 5.18
N LYS A 14 -5.06 18.75 4.94
CA LYS A 14 -5.41 17.78 5.97
C LYS A 14 -4.34 16.71 6.12
N ALA A 15 -4.31 16.06 7.29
CA ALA A 15 -3.41 14.95 7.57
C ALA A 15 -3.92 13.64 6.94
N VAL A 16 -2.98 12.82 6.47
CA VAL A 16 -3.22 11.45 6.01
C VAL A 16 -2.78 10.49 7.11
N ILE A 17 -3.63 9.55 7.47
CA ILE A 17 -3.32 8.49 8.44
C ILE A 17 -2.93 7.23 7.67
N ASN A 18 -1.69 6.80 7.87
CA ASN A 18 -1.11 5.64 7.17
C ASN A 18 -0.89 4.47 8.13
N GLY A 19 -1.43 3.31 7.79
CA GLY A 19 -1.12 2.06 8.45
C GLY A 19 0.07 1.36 7.78
N TRP A 20 0.72 0.45 8.50
CA TRP A 20 1.95 -0.21 8.08
C TRP A 20 1.81 -1.73 8.09
N LEU A 21 2.18 -2.40 6.99
CA LEU A 21 2.03 -3.84 6.80
C LEU A 21 3.40 -4.51 6.62
N GLN A 22 3.76 -5.39 7.55
CA GLN A 22 5.02 -6.15 7.51
C GLN A 22 4.79 -7.66 7.41
N ILE A 23 3.53 -8.11 7.56
CA ILE A 23 3.16 -9.52 7.54
C ILE A 23 2.77 -9.90 6.09
N PRO A 24 3.38 -10.95 5.50
CA PRO A 24 3.09 -11.36 4.13
C PRO A 24 1.77 -12.16 4.05
N SER A 25 0.65 -11.51 4.32
CA SER A 25 -0.68 -12.13 4.38
C SER A 25 -1.74 -11.23 3.78
N THR A 26 -2.49 -11.75 2.82
CA THR A 26 -3.66 -11.06 2.26
C THR A 26 -4.77 -10.91 3.29
N VAL A 27 -4.93 -11.87 4.20
CA VAL A 27 -5.92 -11.80 5.29
C VAL A 27 -5.60 -10.65 6.23
N SER A 28 -4.34 -10.51 6.61
CA SER A 28 -3.88 -9.40 7.45
C SER A 28 -4.08 -8.05 6.74
N ALA A 29 -3.73 -7.96 5.46
CA ALA A 29 -3.90 -6.73 4.67
C ALA A 29 -5.38 -6.36 4.52
N GLU A 30 -6.24 -7.32 4.23
CA GLU A 30 -7.68 -7.13 4.10
C GLU A 30 -8.30 -6.64 5.43
N THR A 31 -7.93 -7.27 6.54
CA THR A 31 -8.40 -6.87 7.87
C THR A 31 -7.99 -5.44 8.19
N MET A 32 -6.73 -5.08 7.93
CA MET A 32 -6.24 -3.72 8.11
C MET A 32 -6.96 -2.72 7.21
N ALA A 33 -7.27 -3.09 5.98
CA ALA A 33 -7.97 -2.22 5.02
C ALA A 33 -9.40 -1.86 5.44
N GLN A 34 -9.96 -2.56 6.43
CA GLN A 34 -11.29 -2.26 6.99
C GLN A 34 -11.25 -1.33 8.22
N GLN A 35 -10.07 -0.85 8.63
CA GLN A 35 -9.91 -0.15 9.92
C GLN A 35 -9.90 1.39 9.82
N GLY A 36 -10.25 1.96 8.67
CA GLY A 36 -10.40 3.42 8.53
C GLY A 36 -9.13 4.21 8.27
N TRP A 37 -8.07 3.56 7.82
CA TRP A 37 -6.86 4.24 7.34
C TRP A 37 -7.15 5.02 6.06
N ASP A 38 -6.35 6.06 5.78
CA ASP A 38 -6.36 6.72 4.47
C ASP A 38 -5.45 5.97 3.47
N THR A 39 -4.34 5.46 3.96
CA THR A 39 -3.36 4.68 3.19
C THR A 39 -2.88 3.48 3.99
N LEU A 40 -2.41 2.45 3.28
CA LEU A 40 -1.69 1.31 3.86
C LEU A 40 -0.39 1.10 3.10
N THR A 41 0.72 1.11 3.81
CA THR A 41 2.05 0.87 3.22
C THR A 41 2.48 -0.58 3.44
N ILE A 42 2.71 -1.29 2.34
CA ILE A 42 3.31 -2.62 2.33
C ILE A 42 4.83 -2.45 2.41
N ASP A 43 5.45 -3.00 3.43
CA ASP A 43 6.88 -2.84 3.68
C ASP A 43 7.68 -3.99 3.07
N MET A 44 8.26 -3.75 1.89
CA MET A 44 9.11 -4.72 1.21
C MET A 44 10.60 -4.54 1.55
N GLN A 45 10.95 -3.52 2.34
CA GLN A 45 12.34 -3.24 2.74
C GLN A 45 12.72 -3.94 4.04
N HIS A 46 11.93 -3.74 5.07
CA HIS A 46 12.18 -4.31 6.41
C HIS A 46 11.06 -5.25 6.86
N GLY A 47 9.94 -5.31 6.16
CA GLY A 47 8.91 -6.31 6.36
C GLY A 47 9.30 -7.66 5.76
N LEU A 48 8.52 -8.69 6.05
CA LEU A 48 8.72 -10.05 5.55
C LEU A 48 8.01 -10.27 4.19
N VAL A 49 7.92 -9.21 3.38
CA VAL A 49 7.12 -9.17 2.16
C VAL A 49 8.01 -8.98 0.93
N ASP A 50 7.86 -9.85 -0.06
CA ASP A 50 8.42 -9.68 -1.39
C ASP A 50 7.32 -9.32 -2.41
N TYR A 51 7.67 -9.22 -3.70
CA TYR A 51 6.72 -8.86 -4.74
C TYR A 51 5.56 -9.87 -4.86
N THR A 52 5.82 -11.16 -4.69
CA THR A 52 4.80 -12.22 -4.83
C THR A 52 3.74 -12.14 -3.72
N ASN A 53 4.11 -11.65 -2.55
CA ASN A 53 3.18 -11.37 -1.46
C ASN A 53 2.53 -9.99 -1.62
N ALA A 54 3.31 -8.97 -2.01
CA ALA A 54 2.84 -7.59 -2.10
C ALA A 54 1.73 -7.42 -3.13
N MET A 55 1.82 -8.06 -4.28
CA MET A 55 0.84 -7.91 -5.35
C MET A 55 -0.57 -8.33 -4.92
N PRO A 56 -0.82 -9.53 -4.37
CA PRO A 56 -2.15 -9.87 -3.88
C PRO A 56 -2.57 -9.04 -2.66
N MET A 57 -1.65 -8.58 -1.82
CA MET A 57 -1.97 -7.63 -0.74
C MET A 57 -2.48 -6.30 -1.31
N MET A 58 -1.84 -5.77 -2.35
CA MET A 58 -2.33 -4.57 -3.05
C MET A 58 -3.72 -4.77 -3.64
N GLN A 59 -3.99 -5.94 -4.20
CA GLN A 59 -5.31 -6.26 -4.77
C GLN A 59 -6.41 -6.17 -3.71
N VAL A 60 -6.21 -6.76 -2.53
CA VAL A 60 -7.24 -6.71 -1.46
C VAL A 60 -7.40 -5.31 -0.89
N ILE A 61 -6.33 -4.53 -0.77
CA ILE A 61 -6.43 -3.12 -0.34
C ILE A 61 -7.16 -2.30 -1.40
N SER A 62 -6.87 -2.51 -2.69
CA SER A 62 -7.48 -1.78 -3.80
C SER A 62 -8.98 -2.07 -3.96
N ALA A 63 -9.49 -3.15 -3.39
CA ALA A 63 -10.92 -3.44 -3.32
C ALA A 63 -11.67 -2.54 -2.32
N THR A 64 -10.94 -1.76 -1.53
CA THR A 64 -11.47 -0.80 -0.56
C THR A 64 -11.24 0.64 -1.02
N GLU A 65 -11.61 1.61 -0.18
CA GLU A 65 -11.32 3.03 -0.42
C GLU A 65 -9.90 3.45 -0.02
N ILE A 66 -9.14 2.55 0.61
CA ILE A 66 -7.78 2.81 1.07
C ILE A 66 -6.82 2.90 -0.12
N VAL A 67 -5.87 3.82 -0.05
CA VAL A 67 -4.83 3.96 -1.08
C VAL A 67 -3.67 3.02 -0.74
N PRO A 68 -3.40 2.01 -1.57
CA PRO A 68 -2.25 1.14 -1.35
C PRO A 68 -0.95 1.87 -1.65
N MET A 69 0.04 1.67 -0.81
CA MET A 69 1.40 2.17 -0.95
C MET A 69 2.39 1.03 -0.73
N ALA A 70 3.61 1.20 -1.23
CA ALA A 70 4.69 0.25 -0.96
C ALA A 70 5.99 0.98 -0.66
N ARG A 71 6.76 0.44 0.28
CA ARG A 71 8.17 0.77 0.43
C ARG A 71 8.99 -0.35 -0.21
N VAL A 72 9.60 -0.07 -1.35
CA VAL A 72 10.47 -1.04 -2.05
C VAL A 72 11.75 -1.26 -1.26
N ASN A 73 12.40 -2.41 -1.45
CA ASN A 73 13.62 -2.78 -0.71
C ASN A 73 14.84 -1.96 -1.09
N TRP A 74 14.87 -1.37 -2.27
CA TRP A 74 15.96 -0.50 -2.73
C TRP A 74 15.47 0.47 -3.80
N ASN A 75 16.19 1.56 -4.02
CA ASN A 75 15.92 2.50 -5.11
C ASN A 75 16.39 1.91 -6.45
N GLU A 76 15.68 0.89 -6.90
CA GLU A 76 15.99 0.12 -8.10
C GLU A 76 14.83 0.20 -9.09
N PRO A 77 15.06 0.70 -10.33
CA PRO A 77 13.98 1.00 -11.27
C PRO A 77 13.06 -0.16 -11.61
N GLY A 78 13.60 -1.38 -11.76
CA GLY A 78 12.83 -2.56 -12.13
C GLY A 78 11.78 -2.92 -11.08
N GLN A 79 12.14 -2.83 -9.81
CA GLN A 79 11.20 -3.08 -8.71
C GLN A 79 10.17 -1.97 -8.56
N ILE A 80 10.61 -0.72 -8.70
CA ILE A 80 9.71 0.43 -8.63
C ILE A 80 8.66 0.34 -9.73
N MET A 81 9.07 0.08 -10.97
CA MET A 81 8.15 -0.08 -12.09
C MET A 81 7.17 -1.22 -11.87
N LYS A 82 7.65 -2.39 -11.42
CA LYS A 82 6.80 -3.54 -11.15
C LYS A 82 5.72 -3.25 -10.11
N ILE A 83 6.09 -2.58 -9.02
CA ILE A 83 5.15 -2.29 -7.95
C ILE A 83 4.15 -1.18 -8.35
N LEU A 84 4.54 -0.27 -9.24
CA LEU A 84 3.64 0.74 -9.79
C LEU A 84 2.62 0.15 -10.77
N ASP A 85 2.95 -0.99 -11.41
CA ASP A 85 2.04 -1.70 -12.30
C ASP A 85 1.05 -2.61 -11.53
N ALA A 86 1.34 -2.90 -10.28
CA ALA A 86 0.46 -3.74 -9.45
C ALA A 86 -0.77 -2.98 -8.98
#